data_69708f6841e3d5e4a676b119a9175eb2
#
_entry.id   69708f6841e3d5e4a676b119a9175eb2
#
_cell.length_a   1.000
_cell.length_b   1.000
_cell.length_c   1.000
_cell.angle_alpha   90.00
_cell.angle_beta   90.00
_cell.angle_gamma   90.00
#
_symmetry.space_group_name_H-M   'P 1'
#
loop_
_entity.id
_entity.type
_entity.pdbx_description
1 polymer ?
#
loop_
_entity_poly.entity_id
_entity_poly.type
_entity_poly.pdbx_seq_one_letter_code
_entity_poly.pdbx_strand_id
1 'polypeptide(L)'
;MKKTKVTLLLDIVTSETFMLMSRDAQAAYLQINARSDSKGRTNRPRAIAKAICADPASVDELLANRFLVVVDEEMGIVEVNKAWEEDYSRTQL
;
A
#
# COMPACT_ATOMS: atom_id res chain seq x y z
N MET A 1 -14.59 14.41 4.38
CA MET A 1 -15.73 13.47 4.46
C MET A 1 -15.23 12.10 4.96
N LYS A 2 -15.98 11.49 5.86
CA LYS A 2 -15.60 10.21 6.40
C LYS A 2 -15.80 9.09 5.38
N LYS A 3 -14.78 8.27 5.20
CA LYS A 3 -14.80 7.16 4.26
C LYS A 3 -15.65 6.02 4.83
N THR A 4 -16.61 5.53 4.08
CA THR A 4 -17.48 4.45 4.51
C THR A 4 -17.21 3.12 3.82
N LYS A 5 -16.43 3.13 2.74
CA LYS A 5 -16.05 1.91 2.03
C LYS A 5 -14.73 2.11 1.30
N VAL A 6 -14.07 1.00 1.00
CA VAL A 6 -12.79 0.98 0.29
C VAL A 6 -12.96 0.13 -0.95
N THR A 7 -12.42 0.62 -2.07
CA THR A 7 -12.32 -0.16 -3.28
C THR A 7 -10.92 -0.72 -3.39
N LEU A 8 -10.82 -2.05 -3.39
CA LEU A 8 -9.55 -2.74 -3.63
C LEU A 8 -9.55 -3.26 -5.06
N LEU A 9 -8.43 -3.09 -5.75
CA LEU A 9 -8.30 -3.62 -7.11
C LEU A 9 -8.08 -5.12 -7.02
N LEU A 10 -9.01 -5.88 -7.56
CA LEU A 10 -8.94 -7.34 -7.56
C LEU A 10 -7.65 -7.83 -8.20
N ASP A 11 -7.23 -7.19 -9.28
CA ASP A 11 -6.01 -7.56 -9.99
C ASP A 11 -4.77 -7.46 -9.10
N ILE A 12 -4.75 -6.50 -8.18
CA ILE A 12 -3.63 -6.34 -7.25
C ILE A 12 -3.65 -7.43 -6.20
N VAL A 13 -4.78 -7.59 -5.49
CA VAL A 13 -4.83 -8.50 -4.34
C VAL A 13 -4.78 -9.96 -4.74
N THR A 14 -5.07 -10.29 -5.99
CA THR A 14 -4.95 -11.64 -6.51
C THR A 14 -3.69 -11.86 -7.33
N SER A 15 -2.85 -10.83 -7.49
CA SER A 15 -1.60 -10.97 -8.24
C SER A 15 -0.64 -11.91 -7.51
N GLU A 16 0.20 -12.60 -8.28
CA GLU A 16 1.22 -13.47 -7.71
C GLU A 16 2.19 -12.68 -6.83
N THR A 17 2.58 -11.49 -7.27
CA THR A 17 3.48 -10.64 -6.52
C THR A 17 2.91 -10.32 -5.14
N PHE A 18 1.64 -9.95 -5.05
CA PHE A 18 0.99 -9.64 -3.78
C PHE A 18 0.90 -10.88 -2.90
N MET A 19 0.50 -12.01 -3.47
CA MET A 19 0.33 -13.25 -2.72
C MET A 19 1.62 -13.82 -2.16
N LEU A 20 2.76 -13.52 -2.80
CA LEU A 20 4.08 -13.96 -2.36
C LEU A 20 4.74 -13.03 -1.35
N MET A 21 4.14 -11.87 -1.09
CA MET A 21 4.66 -10.95 -0.08
C MET A 21 4.40 -11.50 1.32
N SER A 22 5.09 -10.94 2.31
CA SER A 22 4.89 -11.32 3.71
C SER A 22 3.43 -11.09 4.12
N ARG A 23 2.98 -11.85 5.11
CA ARG A 23 1.64 -11.65 5.68
C ARG A 23 1.48 -10.25 6.25
N ASP A 24 2.55 -9.73 6.86
CA ASP A 24 2.56 -8.38 7.43
C ASP A 24 2.32 -7.35 6.33
N ALA A 25 2.98 -7.48 5.17
CA ALA A 25 2.79 -6.56 4.07
C ALA A 25 1.39 -6.64 3.49
N GLN A 26 0.86 -7.84 3.33
CA GLN A 26 -0.51 -8.01 2.83
C GLN A 26 -1.52 -7.39 3.77
N ALA A 27 -1.38 -7.63 5.08
CA ALA A 27 -2.28 -7.06 6.08
C ALA A 27 -2.14 -5.54 6.15
N ALA A 28 -0.91 -5.03 6.10
CA ALA A 28 -0.65 -3.59 6.13
C ALA A 28 -1.27 -2.90 4.91
N TYR A 29 -1.18 -3.52 3.73
CA TYR A 29 -1.77 -2.96 2.52
C TYR A 29 -3.27 -2.73 2.68
N LEU A 30 -3.98 -3.74 3.21
CA LEU A 30 -5.42 -3.63 3.42
C LEU A 30 -5.76 -2.51 4.41
N GLN A 31 -5.03 -2.42 5.52
CA GLN A 31 -5.29 -1.42 6.55
C GLN A 31 -4.91 -0.01 6.07
N ILE A 32 -3.84 0.12 5.31
CA ILE A 32 -3.46 1.41 4.75
C ILE A 32 -4.54 1.91 3.78
N ASN A 33 -5.07 1.00 2.94
CA ASN A 33 -6.21 1.35 2.08
C ASN A 33 -7.40 1.83 2.89
N ALA A 34 -7.74 1.11 3.96
CA ALA A 34 -8.90 1.46 4.78
C ALA A 34 -8.75 2.80 5.49
N ARG A 35 -7.53 3.17 5.88
CA ARG A 35 -7.26 4.35 6.70
C ARG A 35 -6.73 5.55 5.92
N SER A 36 -6.49 5.38 4.62
CA SER A 36 -6.07 6.49 3.77
C SER A 36 -7.26 7.41 3.47
N ASP A 37 -6.96 8.61 2.98
CA ASP A 37 -8.00 9.58 2.62
C ASP A 37 -8.68 9.19 1.29
N SER A 38 -9.56 10.05 0.79
CA SER A 38 -10.31 9.78 -0.44
C SER A 38 -9.42 9.65 -1.68
N LYS A 39 -8.19 10.16 -1.60
CA LYS A 39 -7.22 10.07 -2.69
C LYS A 39 -6.28 8.87 -2.53
N GLY A 40 -6.46 8.07 -1.48
CA GLY A 40 -5.62 6.93 -1.19
C GLY A 40 -4.30 7.29 -0.53
N ARG A 41 -4.24 8.43 0.17
CA ARG A 41 -3.01 8.94 0.78
C ARG A 41 -3.04 8.87 2.29
N THR A 42 -1.89 8.59 2.89
CA THR A 42 -1.71 8.67 4.34
C THR A 42 -0.28 9.13 4.64
N ASN A 43 -0.12 9.85 5.76
CA ASN A 43 1.20 10.29 6.21
C ASN A 43 1.75 9.41 7.34
N ARG A 44 1.08 8.30 7.67
CA ARG A 44 1.53 7.44 8.77
C ARG A 44 1.41 5.95 8.45
N PRO A 45 1.97 5.50 7.32
CA PRO A 45 1.84 4.09 6.94
C PRO A 45 2.48 3.13 7.96
N ARG A 46 3.62 3.52 8.55
CA ARG A 46 4.31 2.66 9.52
C ARG A 46 3.56 2.58 10.84
N ALA A 47 2.91 3.67 11.25
CA ALA A 47 2.07 3.66 12.46
C ALA A 47 0.86 2.75 12.25
N ILE A 48 0.30 2.72 11.06
CA ILE A 48 -0.80 1.81 10.72
C ILE A 48 -0.33 0.36 10.82
N ALA A 49 0.84 0.05 10.28
CA ALA A 49 1.40 -1.30 10.37
C ALA A 49 1.60 -1.71 11.85
N LYS A 50 2.18 -0.83 12.66
CA LYS A 50 2.39 -1.10 14.08
C LYS A 50 1.08 -1.32 14.82
N ALA A 51 0.03 -0.59 14.46
CA ALA A 51 -1.27 -0.70 15.13
C ALA A 51 -1.90 -2.08 14.96
N ILE A 52 -1.55 -2.80 13.91
CA ILE A 52 -2.03 -4.16 13.67
C ILE A 52 -0.98 -5.22 13.99
N CYS A 53 0.04 -4.82 14.74
CA CYS A 53 1.16 -5.70 15.12
C CYS A 53 1.94 -6.25 13.93
N ALA A 54 1.92 -5.55 12.81
CA ALA A 54 2.75 -5.89 11.65
C ALA A 54 4.10 -5.19 11.78
N ASP A 55 5.12 -5.79 11.20
CA ASP A 55 6.46 -5.17 11.18
C ASP A 55 6.39 -3.87 10.36
N PRO A 56 6.85 -2.72 10.91
CA PRO A 56 6.89 -1.48 10.12
C PRO A 56 7.69 -1.60 8.82
N ALA A 57 8.64 -2.53 8.75
CA ALA A 57 9.41 -2.79 7.52
C ALA A 57 8.52 -3.33 6.40
N SER A 58 7.31 -3.81 6.72
CA SER A 58 6.36 -4.26 5.70
C SER A 58 5.96 -3.11 4.77
N VAL A 59 6.03 -1.86 5.25
CA VAL A 59 5.78 -0.69 4.41
C VAL A 59 6.85 -0.57 3.33
N ASP A 60 8.11 -0.84 3.69
CA ASP A 60 9.21 -0.82 2.72
C ASP A 60 9.02 -1.90 1.66
N GLU A 61 8.51 -3.05 2.05
CA GLU A 61 8.19 -4.13 1.12
C GLU A 61 7.11 -3.67 0.12
N LEU A 62 6.06 -3.00 0.60
CA LEU A 62 5.01 -2.47 -0.25
C LEU A 62 5.54 -1.41 -1.21
N LEU A 63 6.42 -0.54 -0.73
CA LEU A 63 7.04 0.48 -1.57
C LEU A 63 7.95 -0.13 -2.63
N ALA A 64 8.74 -1.14 -2.25
CA ALA A 64 9.67 -1.81 -3.16
C ALA A 64 8.92 -2.52 -4.29
N ASN A 65 7.74 -3.05 -3.99
CA ASN A 65 6.90 -3.74 -4.97
C ASN A 65 5.88 -2.82 -5.64
N ARG A 66 5.97 -1.52 -5.37
CA ARG A 66 5.16 -0.48 -6.00
C ARG A 66 3.66 -0.54 -5.71
N PHE A 67 3.27 -1.20 -4.64
CA PHE A 67 1.87 -1.15 -4.18
C PHE A 67 1.56 0.17 -3.49
N LEU A 68 2.59 0.83 -2.97
CA LEU A 68 2.54 2.20 -2.46
C LEU A 68 3.59 3.02 -3.16
N VAL A 69 3.32 4.30 -3.35
CA VAL A 69 4.30 5.25 -3.90
C VAL A 69 4.43 6.45 -2.97
N VAL A 70 5.63 7.00 -2.88
CA VAL A 70 5.85 8.20 -2.07
C VAL A 70 5.43 9.41 -2.91
N VAL A 71 4.50 10.21 -2.39
CA VAL A 71 4.04 11.43 -3.08
C VAL A 71 4.60 12.69 -2.43
N ASP A 72 5.02 12.61 -1.17
CA ASP A 72 5.69 13.72 -0.49
C ASP A 72 6.66 13.13 0.53
N GLU A 73 7.94 13.12 0.17
CA GLU A 73 8.97 12.52 0.98
C GLU A 73 9.20 13.27 2.29
N GLU A 74 9.14 14.59 2.23
CA GLU A 74 9.35 15.44 3.39
C GLU A 74 8.27 15.24 4.45
N MET A 75 7.02 15.14 4.02
CA MET A 75 5.88 14.92 4.91
C MET A 75 5.62 13.44 5.18
N GLY A 76 6.33 12.55 4.51
CA GLY A 76 6.14 11.13 4.66
C GLY A 76 4.82 10.62 4.10
N ILE A 77 4.28 11.30 3.11
CA ILE A 77 2.97 10.92 2.53
C ILE A 77 3.17 9.86 1.46
N VAL A 78 2.43 8.77 1.59
CA VAL A 78 2.39 7.71 0.58
C VAL A 78 0.98 7.61 0.01
N GLU A 79 0.88 7.08 -1.19
CA GLU A 79 -0.39 6.89 -1.88
C GLU A 79 -0.49 5.44 -2.36
N VAL A 80 -1.68 4.87 -2.24
CA VAL A 80 -1.96 3.55 -2.80
C VAL A 80 -1.86 3.64 -4.32
N ASN A 81 -1.02 2.78 -4.91
CA ASN A 81 -0.75 2.83 -6.34
C ASN A 81 -1.84 2.09 -7.13
N LYS A 82 -2.75 2.85 -7.73
CA LYS A 82 -3.83 2.30 -8.56
C LYS A 82 -3.35 1.85 -9.94
N ALA A 83 -2.15 2.27 -10.33
CA ALA A 83 -1.56 1.92 -11.62
C ALA A 83 -0.44 0.87 -11.46
N TRP A 84 -0.48 0.09 -10.37
CA TRP A 84 0.59 -0.85 -10.04
C TRP A 84 0.98 -1.78 -11.19
N GLU A 85 0.01 -2.36 -11.87
CA GLU A 85 0.28 -3.33 -12.92
C GLU A 85 1.10 -2.70 -14.05
N GLU A 86 0.75 -1.48 -14.45
CA GLU A 86 1.47 -0.75 -15.48
C GLU A 86 2.89 -0.42 -15.03
N ASP A 87 3.04 0.10 -13.81
CA ASP A 87 4.35 0.45 -13.26
C ASP A 87 5.23 -0.77 -13.09
N TYR A 88 4.66 -1.88 -12.64
CA TYR A 88 5.38 -3.13 -12.46
C TYR A 88 5.91 -3.65 -13.79
N SER A 89 5.07 -3.62 -14.82
CA SER A 89 5.46 -4.07 -16.16
C SER A 89 6.63 -3.26 -16.72
N ARG A 90 6.64 -1.95 -16.48
CA ARG A 90 7.76 -1.09 -16.92
C ARG A 90 9.06 -1.48 -16.26
N THR A 91 9.00 -1.86 -14.98
CA THR A 91 10.22 -2.21 -14.25
C THR A 91 10.76 -3.58 -14.61
N GLN A 92 9.93 -4.46 -15.12
CA GLN A 92 10.34 -5.80 -15.53
C GLN A 92 11.04 -5.82 -16.89
N LEU A 93 10.93 -4.75 -17.62
CA LEU A 93 11.63 -4.61 -18.88
C LEU A 93 13.09 -4.23 -18.63
#